data_ef16cf35c33e90c8ab03aec4457a6c3b
#
_entry.id   ef16cf35c33e90c8ab03aec4457a6c3b
#
_cell.length_a   1.000
_cell.length_b   1.000
_cell.length_c   1.000
_cell.angle_alpha   90.00
_cell.angle_beta   90.00
_cell.angle_gamma   90.00
#
_symmetry.space_group_name_H-M   'P 1'
#
loop_
_entity.id
_entity.type
_entity.pdbx_description
1 polymer ?
#
loop_
_entity_poly.entity_id
_entity_poly.type
_entity_poly.pdbx_seq_one_letter_code
_entity_poly.pdbx_strand_id
1 'polypeptide(L)'
;KLNIMPFADIKITDANWKAIQFVGVTGALKADIKGNEALFMPNQMVTTEEIKQPFKDFYYKAQIWFDDYKNPAMTIGSALDMICYVGNKSLPDTKKLIEKNWPKTYQFSTAFDVNRPITRREFAVLLQEFMPPFNVNVNQAGKVMR
;
A
#
# COMPACT_ATOMS: atom_id res chain seq x y z
N LYS A 1 -8.52 0.66 22.65
CA LYS A 1 -9.49 0.78 21.54
C LYS A 1 -8.82 1.34 20.29
N LEU A 2 -8.84 0.58 19.22
CA LEU A 2 -8.26 0.99 17.95
C LEU A 2 -9.27 1.83 17.16
N ASN A 3 -8.76 2.83 16.47
CA ASN A 3 -9.57 3.55 15.50
C ASN A 3 -9.70 2.71 14.24
N ILE A 4 -10.90 2.67 13.70
CA ILE A 4 -11.21 1.98 12.46
C ILE A 4 -11.55 3.04 11.42
N MET A 5 -10.93 2.96 10.24
CA MET A 5 -11.28 3.84 9.13
C MET A 5 -12.63 3.42 8.57
N PRO A 6 -13.64 4.30 8.59
CA PRO A 6 -14.99 3.92 8.18
C PRO A 6 -15.13 3.99 6.66
N PHE A 7 -14.43 3.13 5.94
CA PHE A 7 -14.57 3.08 4.49
C PHE A 7 -15.90 2.45 4.10
N ALA A 8 -16.73 3.21 3.42
CA ALA A 8 -18.07 2.75 3.02
C ALA A 8 -18.00 1.60 1.99
N ASP A 9 -16.92 1.52 1.24
CA ASP A 9 -16.75 0.54 0.18
C ASP A 9 -15.91 -0.67 0.58
N ILE A 10 -15.54 -0.81 1.86
CA ILE A 10 -14.75 -1.95 2.34
C ILE A 10 -15.49 -2.65 3.46
N LYS A 11 -15.81 -3.92 3.25
CA LYS A 11 -16.48 -4.74 4.27
C LYS A 11 -15.45 -5.30 5.25
N ILE A 12 -15.85 -5.47 6.50
CA ILE A 12 -15.00 -6.07 7.52
C ILE A 12 -14.59 -7.51 7.15
N THR A 13 -15.39 -8.16 6.31
CA THR A 13 -15.11 -9.51 5.81
C THR A 13 -14.17 -9.53 4.62
N ASP A 14 -13.77 -8.37 4.11
CA ASP A 14 -12.82 -8.30 3.00
C ASP A 14 -11.49 -8.94 3.40
N ALA A 15 -10.96 -9.81 2.55
CA ALA A 15 -9.71 -10.53 2.83
C ALA A 15 -8.54 -9.58 3.13
N ASN A 16 -8.57 -8.39 2.58
CA ASN A 16 -7.50 -7.41 2.73
C ASN A 16 -7.88 -6.27 3.68
N TRP A 17 -8.91 -6.47 4.49
CA TRP A 17 -9.43 -5.42 5.38
C TRP A 17 -8.35 -4.86 6.30
N LYS A 18 -7.53 -5.72 6.89
CA LYS A 18 -6.46 -5.28 7.81
C LYS A 18 -5.46 -4.39 7.11
N ALA A 19 -5.00 -4.80 5.93
CA ALA A 19 -4.01 -4.02 5.17
C ALA A 19 -4.58 -2.66 4.78
N ILE A 20 -5.84 -2.62 4.36
CA ILE A 20 -6.50 -1.39 3.98
C ILE A 20 -6.65 -0.45 5.18
N GLN A 21 -7.00 -1.00 6.34
CA GLN A 21 -7.09 -0.19 7.57
C GLN A 21 -5.73 0.41 7.94
N PHE A 22 -4.66 -0.38 7.85
CA PHE A 22 -3.33 0.11 8.17
C PHE A 22 -2.91 1.28 7.29
N VAL A 23 -3.05 1.15 5.98
CA VAL A 23 -2.63 2.24 5.09
C VAL A 23 -3.52 3.47 5.24
N GLY A 24 -4.80 3.28 5.56
CA GLY A 24 -5.70 4.38 5.86
C GLY A 24 -5.30 5.14 7.13
N VAL A 25 -5.01 4.41 8.20
CA VAL A 25 -4.61 5.00 9.49
C VAL A 25 -3.26 5.71 9.39
N THR A 26 -2.31 5.13 8.66
CA THR A 26 -0.96 5.71 8.52
C THR A 26 -0.90 6.84 7.50
N GLY A 27 -1.92 6.99 6.67
CA GLY A 27 -1.97 8.03 5.65
C GLY A 27 -1.20 7.70 4.38
N ALA A 28 -0.72 6.46 4.23
CA ALA A 28 0.02 6.06 3.03
C ALA A 28 -0.85 6.13 1.77
N LEU A 29 -2.13 5.75 1.91
CA LEU A 29 -3.14 5.92 0.86
C LEU A 29 -4.34 6.61 1.48
N LYS A 30 -4.70 7.77 0.96
CA LYS A 30 -5.80 8.56 1.52
C LYS A 30 -7.13 8.16 0.92
N ALA A 31 -8.19 8.24 1.73
CA ALA A 31 -9.54 8.03 1.27
C ALA A 31 -10.01 9.20 0.40
N ASP A 32 -10.93 8.90 -0.50
CA ASP A 32 -11.68 9.90 -1.23
C ASP A 32 -12.96 10.19 -0.44
N ILE A 33 -13.21 11.45 -0.13
CA ILE A 33 -14.36 11.86 0.66
C ILE A 33 -15.46 12.33 -0.29
N LYS A 34 -16.60 11.63 -0.26
CA LYS A 34 -17.78 11.99 -1.04
C LYS A 34 -18.97 12.15 -0.11
N GLY A 35 -19.42 13.38 0.08
CA GLY A 35 -20.47 13.68 1.05
C GLY A 35 -19.98 13.35 2.45
N ASN A 36 -20.70 12.46 3.14
CA ASN A 36 -20.34 12.02 4.49
C ASN A 36 -19.58 10.69 4.49
N GLU A 37 -19.19 10.18 3.32
CA GLU A 37 -18.59 8.87 3.21
C GLU A 37 -17.13 8.95 2.80
N ALA A 38 -16.29 8.12 3.42
CA ALA A 38 -14.91 7.92 3.01
C ALA A 38 -14.85 6.65 2.16
N LEU A 39 -14.26 6.76 0.98
CA LEU A 39 -14.10 5.64 0.05
C LEU A 39 -12.63 5.31 -0.11
N PHE A 40 -12.28 4.05 0.03
CA PHE A 40 -10.90 3.61 -0.20
C PHE A 40 -10.63 3.39 -1.68
N MET A 41 -11.61 2.94 -2.43
CA MET A 41 -11.52 2.65 -3.86
C MET A 41 -10.47 1.57 -4.16
N PRO A 42 -10.69 0.35 -3.63
CA PRO A 42 -9.64 -0.70 -3.62
C PRO A 42 -9.20 -1.15 -5.00
N ASN A 43 -10.06 -1.06 -5.99
CA ASN A 43 -9.77 -1.53 -7.35
C ASN A 43 -9.27 -0.42 -8.28
N GLN A 44 -9.13 0.80 -7.77
CA GLN A 44 -8.56 1.91 -8.53
C GLN A 44 -7.05 1.78 -8.58
N MET A 45 -6.46 2.20 -9.70
CA MET A 45 -5.01 2.16 -9.88
C MET A 45 -4.32 3.22 -9.03
N VAL A 46 -3.17 2.88 -8.46
CA VAL A 46 -2.36 3.83 -7.68
C VAL A 46 -1.65 4.78 -8.64
N THR A 47 -1.73 6.08 -8.35
CA THR A 47 -0.94 7.08 -9.06
C THR A 47 0.34 7.37 -8.30
N THR A 48 1.40 7.66 -9.03
CA THR A 48 2.68 8.04 -8.43
C THR A 48 2.51 9.27 -7.53
N GLU A 49 1.73 10.24 -7.99
CA GLU A 49 1.53 11.49 -7.28
C GLU A 49 0.89 11.29 -5.91
N GLU A 50 -0.09 10.38 -5.79
CA GLU A 50 -0.80 10.22 -4.51
C GLU A 50 0.06 9.62 -3.41
N ILE A 51 1.09 8.83 -3.75
CA ILE A 51 1.95 8.17 -2.76
C ILE A 51 3.28 8.87 -2.54
N LYS A 52 3.65 9.79 -3.43
CA LYS A 52 4.98 10.41 -3.44
C LYS A 52 5.31 11.10 -2.12
N GLN A 53 4.45 12.00 -1.65
CA GLN A 53 4.75 12.78 -0.46
C GLN A 53 4.71 11.93 0.82
N PRO A 54 3.71 11.06 1.06
CA PRO A 54 3.73 10.20 2.23
C PRO A 54 5.01 9.35 2.33
N PHE A 55 5.49 8.82 1.21
CA PHE A 55 6.69 8.00 1.22
C PHE A 55 7.94 8.83 1.48
N LYS A 56 8.05 10.02 0.90
CA LYS A 56 9.17 10.91 1.17
C LYS A 56 9.24 11.31 2.65
N ASP A 57 8.10 11.47 3.28
CA ASP A 57 8.03 11.85 4.69
C ASP A 57 8.50 10.73 5.62
N PHE A 58 8.30 9.47 5.23
CA PHE A 58 8.66 8.32 6.07
C PHE A 58 10.03 7.73 5.75
N TYR A 59 10.50 7.86 4.51
CA TYR A 59 11.72 7.17 4.07
C TYR A 59 12.65 8.11 3.34
N TYR A 60 13.88 8.24 3.85
CA TYR A 60 14.90 9.01 3.19
C TYR A 60 15.17 8.54 1.76
N LYS A 61 15.28 7.22 1.56
CA LYS A 61 15.57 6.66 0.23
C LYS A 61 14.43 6.85 -0.76
N ALA A 62 13.21 7.07 -0.28
CA ALA A 62 12.09 7.31 -1.15
C ALA A 62 12.25 8.63 -1.93
N GLN A 63 12.89 9.63 -1.34
CA GLN A 63 13.15 10.88 -2.06
C GLN A 63 13.97 10.62 -3.31
N ILE A 64 15.00 9.80 -3.19
CA ILE A 64 15.87 9.46 -4.32
C ILE A 64 15.09 8.69 -5.37
N TRP A 65 14.35 7.68 -4.94
CA TRP A 65 13.61 6.83 -5.87
C TRP A 65 12.56 7.62 -6.66
N PHE A 66 11.77 8.45 -5.99
CA PHE A 66 10.73 9.22 -6.65
C PHE A 66 11.28 10.35 -7.53
N ASP A 67 12.46 10.87 -7.20
CA ASP A 67 13.10 11.87 -8.05
C ASP A 67 13.46 11.29 -9.43
N ASP A 68 13.79 10.01 -9.48
CA ASP A 68 14.16 9.33 -10.72
C ASP A 68 12.96 8.72 -11.46
N TYR A 69 11.87 8.46 -10.76
CA TYR A 69 10.71 7.79 -11.35
C TYR A 69 9.73 8.82 -11.93
N LYS A 70 9.58 8.80 -13.26
CA LYS A 70 8.82 9.83 -13.98
C LYS A 70 7.47 9.35 -14.52
N ASN A 71 7.14 8.07 -14.38
CA ASN A 71 5.86 7.54 -14.83
C ASN A 71 4.75 8.00 -13.87
N PRO A 72 3.61 8.53 -14.37
CA PRO A 72 2.50 8.94 -13.50
C PRO A 72 1.76 7.76 -12.86
N ALA A 73 1.92 6.55 -13.39
CA ALA A 73 1.28 5.35 -12.85
C ALA A 73 2.29 4.46 -12.16
N MET A 74 1.87 3.81 -11.07
CA MET A 74 2.68 2.78 -10.43
C MET A 74 2.28 1.43 -10.99
N THR A 75 3.25 0.71 -11.56
CA THR A 75 3.04 -0.68 -11.96
C THR A 75 3.40 -1.61 -10.81
N ILE A 76 3.00 -2.88 -10.90
CA ILE A 76 3.42 -3.88 -9.91
C ILE A 76 4.94 -3.93 -9.87
N GLY A 77 5.60 -3.93 -11.04
CA GLY A 77 7.07 -3.95 -11.10
C GLY A 77 7.71 -2.74 -10.45
N SER A 78 7.19 -1.53 -10.69
CA SER A 78 7.76 -0.33 -10.07
C SER A 78 7.49 -0.28 -8.56
N ALA A 79 6.34 -0.79 -8.12
CA ALA A 79 6.06 -0.89 -6.68
C ALA A 79 7.04 -1.85 -5.99
N LEU A 80 7.33 -3.00 -6.59
CA LEU A 80 8.32 -3.93 -6.08
C LEU A 80 9.72 -3.31 -6.05
N ASP A 81 10.09 -2.61 -7.11
CA ASP A 81 11.38 -1.95 -7.19
C ASP A 81 11.54 -0.90 -6.08
N MET A 82 10.53 -0.09 -5.89
CA MET A 82 10.53 0.93 -4.85
C MET A 82 10.64 0.30 -3.45
N ILE A 83 9.82 -0.72 -3.18
CA ILE A 83 9.83 -1.41 -1.89
C ILE A 83 11.20 -2.02 -1.60
N CYS A 84 11.79 -2.68 -2.58
CA CYS A 84 13.10 -3.32 -2.41
C CYS A 84 14.22 -2.30 -2.26
N TYR A 85 14.19 -1.21 -3.01
CA TYR A 85 15.19 -0.16 -2.91
C TYR A 85 15.13 0.51 -1.53
N VAL A 86 13.93 0.94 -1.13
CA VAL A 86 13.76 1.65 0.14
C VAL A 86 14.01 0.73 1.33
N GLY A 87 13.54 -0.52 1.24
CA GLY A 87 13.67 -1.50 2.31
C GLY A 87 14.97 -2.30 2.30
N ASN A 88 15.84 -2.04 1.34
CA ASN A 88 17.10 -2.77 1.19
C ASN A 88 16.88 -4.28 1.10
N LYS A 89 15.98 -4.71 0.21
CA LYS A 89 15.61 -6.11 0.02
C LYS A 89 16.05 -6.60 -1.35
N SER A 90 16.26 -7.91 -1.46
CA SER A 90 16.55 -8.55 -2.73
C SER A 90 15.31 -8.53 -3.62
N LEU A 91 15.40 -7.90 -4.79
CA LEU A 91 14.28 -7.84 -5.72
C LEU A 91 13.89 -9.22 -6.25
N PRO A 92 14.81 -10.09 -6.70
CA PRO A 92 14.43 -11.42 -7.17
C PRO A 92 13.72 -12.26 -6.11
N ASP A 93 14.22 -12.23 -4.87
CA ASP A 93 13.65 -13.03 -3.79
C ASP A 93 12.29 -12.50 -3.37
N THR A 94 12.16 -11.17 -3.25
CA THR A 94 10.90 -10.52 -2.88
C THR A 94 9.84 -10.77 -3.95
N LYS A 95 10.22 -10.66 -5.22
CA LYS A 95 9.31 -10.92 -6.33
C LYS A 95 8.77 -12.34 -6.30
N LYS A 96 9.64 -13.32 -6.06
CA LYS A 96 9.22 -14.73 -5.97
C LYS A 96 8.22 -14.93 -4.84
N LEU A 97 8.49 -14.35 -3.69
CA LEU A 97 7.60 -14.47 -2.53
C LEU A 97 6.24 -13.86 -2.81
N ILE A 98 6.22 -12.65 -3.37
CA ILE A 98 4.98 -11.96 -3.67
C ILE A 98 4.17 -12.72 -4.73
N GLU A 99 4.83 -13.21 -5.77
CA GLU A 99 4.17 -13.98 -6.83
C GLU A 99 3.54 -15.25 -6.27
N LYS A 100 4.26 -15.95 -5.38
CA LYS A 100 3.75 -17.15 -4.73
C LYS A 100 2.53 -16.86 -3.88
N ASN A 101 2.54 -15.74 -3.15
CA ASN A 101 1.47 -15.39 -2.20
C ASN A 101 0.28 -14.72 -2.86
N TRP A 102 0.40 -14.31 -4.12
CA TRP A 102 -0.58 -13.48 -4.80
C TRP A 102 -1.99 -14.04 -4.80
N PRO A 103 -2.21 -15.29 -5.26
CA PRO A 103 -3.58 -15.80 -5.34
C PRO A 103 -4.13 -16.36 -4.03
N LYS A 104 -3.29 -16.96 -3.20
CA LYS A 104 -3.76 -17.67 -2.01
C LYS A 104 -3.66 -16.85 -0.75
N THR A 105 -2.48 -16.38 -0.43
CA THR A 105 -2.24 -15.64 0.82
C THR A 105 -2.89 -14.26 0.76
N TYR A 106 -2.67 -13.53 -0.33
CA TYR A 106 -3.25 -12.21 -0.51
C TYR A 106 -4.68 -12.25 -1.02
N GLN A 107 -5.09 -13.37 -1.60
CA GLN A 107 -6.43 -13.60 -2.14
C GLN A 107 -6.78 -12.58 -3.24
N PHE A 108 -5.80 -12.24 -4.07
CA PHE A 108 -6.05 -11.36 -5.21
C PHE A 108 -6.63 -12.15 -6.38
N SER A 109 -7.67 -11.61 -6.99
CA SER A 109 -8.29 -12.20 -8.19
C SER A 109 -7.60 -11.75 -9.48
N THR A 110 -6.74 -10.75 -9.40
CA THR A 110 -6.00 -10.22 -10.54
C THR A 110 -4.76 -11.05 -10.83
N ALA A 111 -4.26 -10.96 -12.07
CA ALA A 111 -3.02 -11.64 -12.43
C ALA A 111 -1.80 -10.89 -11.88
N PHE A 112 -0.76 -11.64 -11.53
CA PHE A 112 0.53 -11.05 -11.18
C PHE A 112 1.29 -10.74 -12.48
N ASP A 113 1.28 -9.48 -12.88
CA ASP A 113 1.94 -9.00 -14.09
C ASP A 113 2.69 -7.71 -13.75
N VAL A 114 4.01 -7.75 -13.78
CA VAL A 114 4.84 -6.62 -13.36
C VAL A 114 4.62 -5.36 -14.21
N ASN A 115 4.09 -5.51 -15.41
CA ASN A 115 3.85 -4.37 -16.29
C ASN A 115 2.47 -3.74 -16.11
N ARG A 116 1.61 -4.38 -15.34
CA ARG A 116 0.25 -3.89 -15.10
C ARG A 116 0.25 -2.83 -14.00
N PRO A 117 -0.58 -1.78 -14.12
CA PRO A 117 -0.76 -0.84 -13.00
C PRO A 117 -1.25 -1.56 -11.75
N ILE A 118 -0.69 -1.20 -10.60
CA ILE A 118 -1.05 -1.81 -9.33
C ILE A 118 -2.31 -1.14 -8.77
N THR A 119 -3.21 -1.94 -8.19
CA THR A 119 -4.41 -1.40 -7.55
C THR A 119 -4.10 -0.95 -6.12
N ARG A 120 -4.98 -0.11 -5.58
CA ARG A 120 -4.84 0.38 -4.20
C ARG A 120 -4.91 -0.77 -3.19
N ARG A 121 -5.78 -1.76 -3.43
CA ARG A 121 -5.85 -2.99 -2.62
C ARG A 121 -4.52 -3.73 -2.61
N GLU A 122 -3.96 -3.97 -3.77
CA GLU A 122 -2.69 -4.70 -3.92
C GLU A 122 -1.55 -3.95 -3.24
N PHE A 123 -1.49 -2.65 -3.46
CA PHE A 123 -0.44 -1.82 -2.87
C PHE A 123 -0.54 -1.81 -1.33
N ALA A 124 -1.76 -1.73 -0.79
CA ALA A 124 -1.99 -1.75 0.65
C ALA A 124 -1.42 -3.03 1.30
N VAL A 125 -1.67 -4.18 0.68
CA VAL A 125 -1.17 -5.46 1.20
C VAL A 125 0.36 -5.49 1.20
N LEU A 126 0.98 -5.01 0.12
CA LEU A 126 2.45 -4.98 0.04
C LEU A 126 3.05 -4.02 1.07
N LEU A 127 2.43 -2.87 1.30
CA LEU A 127 2.91 -1.93 2.30
C LEU A 127 2.83 -2.52 3.71
N GLN A 128 1.72 -3.16 4.04
CA GLN A 128 1.58 -3.77 5.36
C GLN A 128 2.64 -4.84 5.60
N GLU A 129 2.96 -5.64 4.57
CA GLU A 129 3.89 -6.75 4.72
C GLU A 129 5.35 -6.31 4.71
N PHE A 130 5.71 -5.36 3.84
CA PHE A 130 7.12 -5.08 3.53
C PHE A 130 7.63 -3.71 3.95
N MET A 131 6.78 -2.80 4.37
CA MET A 131 7.18 -1.40 4.59
C MET A 131 6.90 -0.94 6.02
N PRO A 132 7.76 -1.27 7.00
CA PRO A 132 7.75 -0.54 8.27
C PRO A 132 8.30 0.87 7.97
N PRO A 133 7.80 1.93 8.49
CA PRO A 133 6.78 2.22 9.49
C PRO A 133 5.33 2.18 9.04
N PHE A 134 5.00 1.85 7.79
CA PHE A 134 3.61 1.79 7.38
C PHE A 134 2.87 0.59 7.98
N ASN A 135 3.59 -0.41 8.49
CA ASN A 135 3.00 -1.55 9.18
C ASN A 135 3.17 -1.48 10.70
N VAL A 136 3.28 -0.27 11.25
CA VAL A 136 3.46 -0.10 12.71
C VAL A 136 2.13 -0.31 13.44
N ASN A 137 2.24 -0.55 14.76
CA ASN A 137 1.08 -0.71 15.61
C ASN A 137 0.41 0.63 15.86
N VAL A 138 -0.90 0.57 16.12
CA VAL A 138 -1.69 1.71 16.53
C VAL A 138 -2.07 1.49 17.99
N ASN A 139 -1.89 2.50 18.84
CA ASN A 139 -2.23 2.38 20.24
C ASN A 139 -3.74 2.50 20.45
N GLN A 140 -4.18 2.34 21.70
CA GLN A 140 -5.61 2.34 22.03
C GLN A 140 -6.30 3.68 21.74
N ALA A 141 -5.55 4.76 21.69
CA ALA A 141 -6.08 6.07 21.31
C ALA A 141 -6.12 6.29 19.80
N GLY A 142 -5.69 5.29 19.00
CA GLY A 142 -5.63 5.41 17.55
C GLY A 142 -4.37 6.11 17.05
N LYS A 143 -3.40 6.34 17.92
CA LYS A 143 -2.16 7.03 17.55
C LYS A 143 -1.13 6.02 17.07
N VAL A 144 -0.44 6.35 15.97
CA VAL A 144 0.60 5.49 15.41
C VAL A 144 1.78 5.40 16.37
N MET A 145 2.21 4.17 16.63
CA MET A 145 3.37 3.88 17.47
C MET A 145 4.57 3.54 16.59
N ARG A 146 5.68 4.16 16.86
CA ARG A 146 6.92 3.96 16.10
C ARG A 146 8.05 3.43 16.95
#